data_3006129f00d28eaba0251d1bee575cd1
#
_entry.id   3006129f00d28eaba0251d1bee575cd1
#
_cell.length_a   1.000
_cell.length_b   1.000
_cell.length_c   1.000
_cell.angle_alpha   90.00
_cell.angle_beta   90.00
_cell.angle_gamma   90.00
#
_symmetry.space_group_name_H-M   'P 1'
#
loop_
_entity.id
_entity.type
_entity.pdbx_description
1 polymer ?
#
loop_
_entity_poly.entity_id
_entity_poly.type
_entity_poly.pdbx_seq_one_letter_code
_entity_poly.pdbx_strand_id
1 'polypeptide(L)'
;KVLVVESDLRPGGQLIKQTHKFFGSKDEYAGTRGFKIADILLDEINSFKDSVSILQNTTVSGYYKEDDEFTAMRGEEEYFHIKAKKTIVATGAQERLIPFPNNDIPGVYGAGAVQTLMNVYGVLPGRRVLMVGAGNIGLIVSYQLMQAGVQVAAVVEAAPRVGGYWVHAAKIRRMGVPILLRHSIKRALGEKCITGAVITGLNERFEPVGPEQQINCDLICIAVGLSPTTELLSQAGCKMMYVPQLCGNVAQRDRGMRTSNPDFYTAGDAGGIEEASAAMVEGRIAGLSAAAALGYPTEHGKLDEYWGRLQSLRKGEAGARICQGIDCVLVKDWEGVAHA
;
A
#
# COMPACT_ATOMS: atom_id res chain seq x y z
N LYS A 1 20.28 -10.58 16.12
CA LYS A 1 19.39 -9.47 16.51
C LYS A 1 18.74 -8.90 15.28
N VAL A 2 17.51 -8.39 15.42
CA VAL A 2 16.72 -7.73 14.36
C VAL A 2 16.53 -6.26 14.75
N LEU A 3 16.71 -5.37 13.78
CA LEU A 3 16.37 -3.96 13.89
C LEU A 3 15.23 -3.67 12.91
N VAL A 4 14.13 -3.15 13.43
CA VAL A 4 13.02 -2.61 12.62
C VAL A 4 13.13 -1.09 12.63
N VAL A 5 13.14 -0.48 11.46
CA VAL A 5 13.14 0.98 11.30
C VAL A 5 11.74 1.38 10.78
N GLU A 6 11.05 2.22 11.55
CA GLU A 6 9.68 2.66 11.27
C GLU A 6 9.61 4.19 11.22
N SER A 7 9.12 4.71 10.12
CA SER A 7 8.99 6.16 9.91
C SER A 7 7.91 6.81 10.76
N ASP A 8 6.84 6.06 11.07
CA ASP A 8 5.75 6.58 11.88
C ASP A 8 6.05 6.52 13.39
N LEU A 9 5.31 7.30 14.17
CA LEU A 9 5.36 7.29 15.63
C LEU A 9 4.88 5.97 16.24
N ARG A 10 4.05 5.22 15.50
CA ARG A 10 3.49 3.94 15.90
C ARG A 10 3.71 2.91 14.79
N PRO A 11 4.38 1.78 15.09
CA PRO A 11 4.52 0.70 14.11
C PRO A 11 3.16 0.08 13.73
N GLY A 12 3.12 -0.48 12.53
CA GLY A 12 1.92 -1.17 12.01
C GLY A 12 1.52 -0.70 10.62
N GLY A 13 2.22 0.30 10.08
CA GLY A 13 2.06 0.78 8.70
C GLY A 13 0.61 1.07 8.34
N GLN A 14 0.15 0.57 7.20
CA GLN A 14 -1.22 0.82 6.74
C GLN A 14 -2.31 0.20 7.63
N LEU A 15 -1.98 -0.81 8.45
CA LEU A 15 -2.96 -1.47 9.32
C LEU A 15 -3.54 -0.52 10.37
N ILE A 16 -2.75 0.40 10.92
CA ILE A 16 -3.19 1.28 12.02
C ILE A 16 -4.38 2.17 11.64
N LYS A 17 -4.53 2.51 10.38
CA LYS A 17 -5.63 3.33 9.86
C LYS A 17 -6.79 2.55 9.26
N GLN A 18 -6.71 1.21 9.22
CA GLN A 18 -7.76 0.34 8.67
C GLN A 18 -8.79 -0.02 9.75
N THR A 19 -9.89 0.72 9.79
CA THR A 19 -10.98 0.51 10.75
C THR A 19 -11.99 -0.55 10.28
N HIS A 20 -11.95 -0.97 9.02
CA HIS A 20 -12.78 -2.04 8.49
C HIS A 20 -12.25 -3.42 8.86
N LYS A 21 -13.13 -4.45 8.81
CA LYS A 21 -12.74 -5.84 8.99
C LYS A 21 -12.14 -6.39 7.71
N PHE A 22 -11.05 -7.15 7.85
CA PHE A 22 -10.38 -7.79 6.73
C PHE A 22 -11.18 -8.97 6.21
N PHE A 23 -11.06 -9.20 4.92
CA PHE A 23 -11.47 -10.43 4.24
C PHE A 23 -10.24 -11.35 4.07
N GLY A 24 -10.46 -12.54 3.57
CA GLY A 24 -9.39 -13.51 3.32
C GLY A 24 -9.49 -14.72 4.24
N SER A 25 -8.36 -15.30 4.63
CA SER A 25 -8.34 -16.49 5.47
C SER A 25 -8.30 -16.14 6.96
N LYS A 26 -8.66 -17.12 7.80
CA LYS A 26 -8.57 -16.97 9.25
C LYS A 26 -7.11 -16.84 9.73
N ASP A 27 -6.18 -17.45 9.00
CA ASP A 27 -4.74 -17.40 9.31
C ASP A 27 -4.17 -15.99 9.10
N GLU A 28 -4.82 -15.18 8.26
CA GLU A 28 -4.53 -13.76 8.02
C GLU A 28 -5.57 -12.85 8.70
N TYR A 29 -6.14 -13.31 9.82
CA TYR A 29 -7.02 -12.54 10.69
C TYR A 29 -8.33 -12.06 10.03
N ALA A 30 -8.92 -12.81 9.09
CA ALA A 30 -10.21 -12.47 8.51
C ALA A 30 -11.28 -12.22 9.58
N GLY A 31 -12.05 -11.15 9.42
CA GLY A 31 -13.06 -10.70 10.38
C GLY A 31 -12.52 -9.76 11.47
N THR A 32 -11.21 -9.58 11.56
CA THR A 32 -10.55 -8.65 12.50
C THR A 32 -10.34 -7.27 11.83
N ARG A 33 -10.39 -6.19 12.59
CA ARG A 33 -10.09 -4.84 12.09
C ARG A 33 -8.59 -4.66 11.94
N GLY A 34 -8.14 -3.93 10.88
CA GLY A 34 -6.73 -3.76 10.58
C GLY A 34 -5.90 -3.26 11.77
N PHE A 35 -6.35 -2.22 12.48
CA PHE A 35 -5.62 -1.71 13.64
C PHE A 35 -5.48 -2.74 14.78
N LYS A 36 -6.43 -3.67 14.91
CA LYS A 36 -6.31 -4.78 15.87
C LYS A 36 -5.32 -5.85 15.41
N ILE A 37 -5.21 -6.06 14.10
CA ILE A 37 -4.17 -6.94 13.54
C ILE A 37 -2.78 -6.34 13.83
N ALA A 38 -2.62 -5.02 13.68
CA ALA A 38 -1.37 -4.34 14.04
C ALA A 38 -1.01 -4.58 15.52
N ASP A 39 -1.98 -4.45 16.45
CA ASP A 39 -1.76 -4.71 17.88
C ASP A 39 -1.28 -6.17 18.11
N ILE A 40 -1.95 -7.16 17.49
CA ILE A 40 -1.59 -8.58 17.62
C ILE A 40 -0.15 -8.83 17.14
N LEU A 41 0.22 -8.29 15.98
CA LEU A 41 1.57 -8.46 15.42
C LEU A 41 2.63 -7.75 16.27
N LEU A 42 2.33 -6.59 16.82
CA LEU A 42 3.23 -5.88 17.73
C LEU A 42 3.43 -6.61 19.06
N ASP A 43 2.36 -7.20 19.60
CA ASP A 43 2.45 -8.04 20.82
C ASP A 43 3.32 -9.27 20.58
N GLU A 44 3.21 -9.89 19.38
CA GLU A 44 4.08 -11.00 18.98
C GLU A 44 5.55 -10.53 18.92
N ILE A 45 5.85 -9.40 18.28
CA ILE A 45 7.22 -8.83 18.23
C ILE A 45 7.74 -8.51 19.63
N ASN A 46 6.91 -7.93 20.50
CA ASN A 46 7.28 -7.57 21.87
C ASN A 46 7.65 -8.77 22.73
N SER A 47 7.16 -9.98 22.39
CA SER A 47 7.59 -11.20 23.05
C SER A 47 9.07 -11.53 22.83
N PHE A 48 9.69 -10.93 21.80
CA PHE A 48 11.10 -11.09 21.42
C PHE A 48 11.96 -9.84 21.70
N LYS A 49 11.56 -8.98 22.64
CA LYS A 49 12.22 -7.69 22.93
C LYS A 49 13.74 -7.75 23.16
N ASP A 50 14.25 -8.89 23.62
CA ASP A 50 15.69 -9.07 23.84
C ASP A 50 16.48 -9.29 22.53
N SER A 51 15.77 -9.63 21.44
CA SER A 51 16.33 -9.93 20.12
C SER A 51 15.89 -8.96 19.05
N VAL A 52 14.77 -8.24 19.24
CA VAL A 52 14.18 -7.29 18.28
C VAL A 52 14.17 -5.90 18.91
N SER A 53 14.67 -4.92 18.17
CA SER A 53 14.60 -3.50 18.51
C SER A 53 13.81 -2.76 17.43
N ILE A 54 12.95 -1.82 17.82
CA ILE A 54 12.17 -0.98 16.89
C ILE A 54 12.60 0.47 17.07
N LEU A 55 13.11 1.09 16.00
CA LEU A 55 13.35 2.54 15.93
C LEU A 55 12.13 3.20 15.29
N GLN A 56 11.29 3.83 16.11
CA GLN A 56 10.13 4.61 15.68
C GLN A 56 10.53 6.05 15.32
N ASN A 57 9.66 6.75 14.59
CA ASN A 57 9.90 8.11 14.11
C ASN A 57 11.26 8.22 13.39
N THR A 58 11.65 7.17 12.69
CA THR A 58 12.96 7.03 12.08
C THR A 58 12.81 6.70 10.60
N THR A 59 13.22 7.61 9.73
CA THR A 59 13.15 7.45 8.28
C THR A 59 14.52 7.05 7.74
N VAL A 60 14.57 5.93 7.00
CA VAL A 60 15.75 5.57 6.21
C VAL A 60 15.83 6.52 5.02
N SER A 61 16.88 7.32 4.95
CA SER A 61 17.08 8.34 3.93
C SER A 61 17.81 7.83 2.68
N GLY A 62 18.57 6.72 2.82
CA GLY A 62 19.26 6.13 1.68
C GLY A 62 20.08 4.91 2.04
N TYR A 63 20.56 4.21 0.99
CA TYR A 63 21.53 3.14 1.07
C TYR A 63 22.73 3.47 0.19
N TYR A 64 23.93 3.38 0.77
CA TYR A 64 25.21 3.64 0.12
C TYR A 64 25.92 2.30 -0.15
N LYS A 65 25.86 1.88 -1.40
CA LYS A 65 26.35 0.55 -1.82
C LYS A 65 27.84 0.38 -1.60
N GLU A 66 28.62 1.44 -1.74
CA GLU A 66 30.09 1.41 -1.62
C GLU A 66 30.53 1.15 -0.17
N ASP A 67 29.75 1.66 0.79
CA ASP A 67 30.01 1.51 2.23
C ASP A 67 29.21 0.36 2.86
N ASP A 68 28.29 -0.25 2.11
CA ASP A 68 27.31 -1.23 2.57
C ASP A 68 26.55 -0.73 3.81
N GLU A 69 25.96 0.48 3.69
CA GLU A 69 25.44 1.20 4.83
C GLU A 69 24.16 1.96 4.49
N PHE A 70 23.21 1.93 5.42
CA PHE A 70 22.03 2.79 5.40
C PHE A 70 22.27 4.04 6.23
N THR A 71 21.68 5.14 5.80
CA THR A 71 21.52 6.31 6.63
C THR A 71 20.05 6.47 7.03
N ALA A 72 19.83 6.84 8.27
CA ALA A 72 18.49 7.06 8.80
C ALA A 72 18.47 8.26 9.73
N MET A 73 17.33 8.93 9.80
CA MET A 73 17.12 10.12 10.64
C MET A 73 15.90 9.90 11.53
N ARG A 74 16.08 10.14 12.85
CA ARG A 74 14.98 10.12 13.81
C ARG A 74 14.58 11.56 14.15
N GLY A 75 13.34 11.91 13.85
CA GLY A 75 12.90 13.29 13.95
C GLY A 75 13.77 14.21 13.10
N GLU A 76 14.19 15.33 13.66
CA GLU A 76 15.05 16.33 12.99
C GLU A 76 16.49 16.37 13.55
N GLU A 77 16.81 15.59 14.59
CA GLU A 77 18.02 15.76 15.40
C GLU A 77 18.97 14.58 15.41
N GLU A 78 18.49 13.34 15.28
CA GLU A 78 19.32 12.16 15.38
C GLU A 78 19.60 11.53 14.01
N TYR A 79 20.85 11.33 13.70
CA TYR A 79 21.32 10.69 12.46
C TYR A 79 22.02 9.38 12.76
N PHE A 80 21.64 8.32 12.04
CA PHE A 80 22.16 6.97 12.23
C PHE A 80 22.84 6.45 10.98
N HIS A 81 23.90 5.68 11.20
CA HIS A 81 24.51 4.80 10.24
C HIS A 81 24.19 3.35 10.63
N ILE A 82 23.61 2.59 9.72
CA ILE A 82 23.12 1.25 10.00
C ILE A 82 23.71 0.26 9.00
N LYS A 83 24.45 -0.75 9.51
CA LYS A 83 24.93 -1.87 8.72
C LYS A 83 24.14 -3.13 9.07
N ALA A 84 23.71 -3.87 8.05
CA ALA A 84 22.92 -5.08 8.23
C ALA A 84 23.46 -6.21 7.35
N LYS A 85 23.54 -7.42 7.89
CA LYS A 85 23.93 -8.61 7.10
C LYS A 85 22.86 -9.02 6.10
N LYS A 86 21.58 -8.83 6.44
CA LYS A 86 20.42 -9.06 5.58
C LYS A 86 19.41 -7.97 5.83
N THR A 87 18.78 -7.50 4.76
CA THR A 87 17.79 -6.42 4.79
C THR A 87 16.50 -6.86 4.15
N ILE A 88 15.39 -6.63 4.82
CA ILE A 88 14.04 -6.81 4.25
C ILE A 88 13.46 -5.41 4.00
N VAL A 89 13.28 -5.06 2.73
CA VAL A 89 12.63 -3.82 2.33
C VAL A 89 11.12 -4.04 2.29
N ALA A 90 10.41 -3.44 3.25
CA ALA A 90 8.96 -3.50 3.41
C ALA A 90 8.37 -2.08 3.51
N THR A 91 8.89 -1.17 2.70
CA THR A 91 8.57 0.26 2.67
C THR A 91 7.16 0.57 2.16
N GLY A 92 6.43 -0.46 1.71
CA GLY A 92 5.06 -0.30 1.25
C GLY A 92 4.94 0.44 -0.08
N ALA A 93 3.99 1.36 -0.14
CA ALA A 93 3.65 2.09 -1.35
C ALA A 93 3.21 3.52 -1.05
N GLN A 94 3.34 4.38 -2.04
CA GLN A 94 2.84 5.74 -2.04
C GLN A 94 1.61 5.91 -2.93
N GLU A 95 0.76 6.88 -2.60
CA GLU A 95 -0.44 7.16 -3.38
C GLU A 95 -0.09 7.82 -4.72
N ARG A 96 -0.79 7.41 -5.77
CA ARG A 96 -0.76 8.10 -7.05
C ARG A 96 -1.71 9.28 -7.01
N LEU A 97 -1.24 10.39 -7.52
CA LEU A 97 -2.05 11.58 -7.76
C LEU A 97 -2.25 11.78 -9.26
N ILE A 98 -3.36 12.39 -9.64
CA ILE A 98 -3.60 12.85 -11.01
C ILE A 98 -3.49 14.37 -11.06
N PRO A 99 -2.83 14.94 -12.09
CA PRO A 99 -2.79 16.37 -12.28
C PRO A 99 -4.11 16.86 -12.85
N PHE A 100 -4.63 17.95 -12.31
CA PHE A 100 -5.75 18.72 -12.84
C PHE A 100 -5.64 20.16 -12.35
N PRO A 101 -6.20 21.14 -13.05
CA PRO A 101 -6.16 22.54 -12.65
C PRO A 101 -6.66 22.74 -11.21
N ASN A 102 -5.90 23.49 -10.41
CA ASN A 102 -6.15 23.80 -9.01
C ASN A 102 -6.06 22.59 -8.05
N ASN A 103 -5.31 21.54 -8.40
CA ASN A 103 -5.12 20.39 -7.50
C ASN A 103 -4.22 20.68 -6.29
N ASP A 104 -3.59 21.85 -6.26
CA ASP A 104 -2.72 22.36 -5.19
C ASP A 104 -3.49 23.19 -4.13
N ILE A 105 -4.77 23.47 -4.36
CA ILE A 105 -5.59 24.19 -3.38
C ILE A 105 -5.88 23.32 -2.15
N PRO A 106 -5.79 23.86 -0.91
CA PRO A 106 -6.18 23.18 0.30
C PRO A 106 -7.58 22.55 0.22
N GLY A 107 -7.67 21.26 0.55
CA GLY A 107 -8.88 20.43 0.41
C GLY A 107 -8.76 19.35 -0.65
N VAL A 108 -7.62 19.25 -1.36
CA VAL A 108 -7.30 18.10 -2.23
C VAL A 108 -6.32 17.17 -1.50
N TYR A 109 -6.73 15.93 -1.25
CA TYR A 109 -5.92 14.94 -0.52
C TYR A 109 -5.99 13.57 -1.17
N GLY A 110 -4.94 12.78 -1.00
CA GLY A 110 -4.98 11.35 -1.25
C GLY A 110 -5.88 10.62 -0.24
N ALA A 111 -6.41 9.48 -0.61
CA ALA A 111 -7.32 8.70 0.25
C ALA A 111 -6.64 8.18 1.52
N GLY A 112 -5.35 7.82 1.45
CA GLY A 112 -4.55 7.42 2.60
C GLY A 112 -4.30 8.56 3.57
N ALA A 113 -4.08 9.78 3.06
CA ALA A 113 -3.98 10.99 3.88
C ALA A 113 -5.30 11.27 4.60
N VAL A 114 -6.44 11.14 3.90
CA VAL A 114 -7.78 11.28 4.48
C VAL A 114 -8.01 10.23 5.58
N GLN A 115 -7.63 8.97 5.36
CA GLN A 115 -7.70 7.94 6.39
C GLN A 115 -6.83 8.25 7.61
N THR A 116 -5.63 8.76 7.37
CA THR A 116 -4.70 9.12 8.46
C THR A 116 -5.29 10.23 9.31
N LEU A 117 -5.79 11.31 8.70
CA LEU A 117 -6.45 12.41 9.41
C LEU A 117 -7.60 11.89 10.28
N MET A 118 -8.51 11.09 9.72
CA MET A 118 -9.69 10.62 10.44
C MET A 118 -9.38 9.52 11.47
N ASN A 119 -8.67 8.48 11.04
CA ASN A 119 -8.59 7.23 11.79
C ASN A 119 -7.42 7.20 12.78
N VAL A 120 -6.40 8.03 12.56
CA VAL A 120 -5.24 8.14 13.46
C VAL A 120 -5.33 9.40 14.31
N TYR A 121 -5.62 10.56 13.69
CA TYR A 121 -5.62 11.84 14.39
C TYR A 121 -7.00 12.35 14.83
N GLY A 122 -8.09 11.69 14.43
CA GLY A 122 -9.46 12.12 14.79
C GLY A 122 -9.88 13.45 14.17
N VAL A 123 -9.26 13.85 13.07
CA VAL A 123 -9.52 15.10 12.36
C VAL A 123 -10.40 14.85 11.14
N LEU A 124 -11.50 15.58 11.02
CA LEU A 124 -12.34 15.57 9.82
C LEU A 124 -11.70 16.45 8.74
N PRO A 125 -11.37 15.88 7.56
CA PRO A 125 -10.70 16.62 6.49
C PRO A 125 -11.62 17.57 5.72
N GLY A 126 -12.92 17.46 5.90
CA GLY A 126 -13.96 18.27 5.26
C GLY A 126 -15.35 17.80 5.67
N ARG A 127 -16.39 18.43 5.12
CA ARG A 127 -17.81 18.12 5.40
C ARG A 127 -18.52 17.44 4.23
N ARG A 128 -18.08 17.72 3.01
CA ARG A 128 -18.68 17.19 1.79
C ARG A 128 -17.59 16.84 0.77
N VAL A 129 -17.46 15.57 0.43
CA VAL A 129 -16.37 15.04 -0.41
C VAL A 129 -16.84 14.64 -1.80
N LEU A 130 -16.01 14.95 -2.81
CA LEU A 130 -15.97 14.25 -4.08
C LEU A 130 -14.86 13.20 -4.01
N MET A 131 -15.23 11.92 -4.14
CA MET A 131 -14.27 10.82 -4.22
C MET A 131 -13.91 10.55 -5.68
N VAL A 132 -12.62 10.53 -6.00
CA VAL A 132 -12.08 10.22 -7.34
C VAL A 132 -11.41 8.85 -7.31
N GLY A 133 -12.04 7.88 -7.93
CA GLY A 133 -11.66 6.46 -7.97
C GLY A 133 -12.61 5.55 -7.18
N ALA A 134 -13.10 4.49 -7.85
CA ALA A 134 -13.97 3.46 -7.27
C ALA A 134 -13.26 2.11 -7.11
N GLY A 135 -11.97 2.13 -6.82
CA GLY A 135 -11.22 0.97 -6.32
C GLY A 135 -11.56 0.65 -4.86
N ASN A 136 -10.96 -0.40 -4.29
CA ASN A 136 -11.23 -0.79 -2.90
C ASN A 136 -11.01 0.37 -1.92
N ILE A 137 -9.89 1.09 -2.03
CA ILE A 137 -9.57 2.21 -1.13
C ILE A 137 -10.61 3.31 -1.26
N GLY A 138 -10.95 3.78 -2.47
CA GLY A 138 -11.94 4.84 -2.66
C GLY A 138 -13.31 4.50 -2.06
N LEU A 139 -13.77 3.26 -2.25
CA LEU A 139 -15.05 2.80 -1.69
C LEU A 139 -15.00 2.64 -0.16
N ILE A 140 -13.91 2.10 0.38
CA ILE A 140 -13.73 1.93 1.84
C ILE A 140 -13.63 3.29 2.52
N VAL A 141 -12.82 4.21 1.99
CA VAL A 141 -12.65 5.56 2.55
C VAL A 141 -13.94 6.37 2.45
N SER A 142 -14.69 6.26 1.34
CA SER A 142 -16.03 6.86 1.23
C SER A 142 -16.95 6.40 2.36
N TYR A 143 -16.97 5.10 2.66
CA TYR A 143 -17.77 4.57 3.75
C TYR A 143 -17.29 5.05 5.12
N GLN A 144 -15.98 5.10 5.35
CA GLN A 144 -15.40 5.62 6.59
C GLN A 144 -15.71 7.10 6.80
N LEU A 145 -15.65 7.92 5.74
CA LEU A 145 -16.06 9.33 5.76
C LEU A 145 -17.53 9.48 6.18
N MET A 146 -18.42 8.66 5.61
CA MET A 146 -19.84 8.67 5.97
C MET A 146 -20.07 8.26 7.43
N GLN A 147 -19.31 7.29 7.94
CA GLN A 147 -19.35 6.91 9.36
C GLN A 147 -18.88 8.04 10.28
N ALA A 148 -17.97 8.89 9.82
CA ALA A 148 -17.49 10.07 10.53
C ALA A 148 -18.40 11.29 10.35
N GLY A 149 -19.53 11.16 9.64
CA GLY A 149 -20.50 12.25 9.43
C GLY A 149 -20.20 13.14 8.21
N VAL A 150 -19.22 12.78 7.37
CA VAL A 150 -18.93 13.50 6.12
C VAL A 150 -19.87 13.04 5.02
N GLN A 151 -20.46 13.98 4.30
CA GLN A 151 -21.30 13.67 3.16
C GLN A 151 -20.45 13.33 1.93
N VAL A 152 -20.67 12.16 1.34
CA VAL A 152 -20.06 11.81 0.05
C VAL A 152 -21.01 12.29 -1.07
N ALA A 153 -20.60 13.32 -1.81
CA ALA A 153 -21.40 13.92 -2.86
C ALA A 153 -21.53 13.00 -4.07
N ALA A 154 -20.42 12.40 -4.47
CA ALA A 154 -20.34 11.39 -5.54
C ALA A 154 -19.02 10.63 -5.44
N VAL A 155 -19.00 9.46 -6.07
CA VAL A 155 -17.76 8.74 -6.43
C VAL A 155 -17.66 8.77 -7.95
N VAL A 156 -16.56 9.26 -8.51
CA VAL A 156 -16.27 9.23 -9.95
C VAL A 156 -15.25 8.17 -10.27
N GLU A 157 -15.47 7.43 -11.36
CA GLU A 157 -14.59 6.35 -11.82
C GLU A 157 -14.38 6.47 -13.32
N ALA A 158 -13.12 6.56 -13.72
CA ALA A 158 -12.75 6.68 -15.13
C ALA A 158 -13.07 5.42 -15.96
N ALA A 159 -12.95 4.25 -15.32
CA ALA A 159 -13.27 2.98 -15.96
C ALA A 159 -14.76 2.77 -16.19
N PRO A 160 -15.16 1.89 -17.14
CA PRO A 160 -16.57 1.55 -17.38
C PRO A 160 -17.18 0.67 -16.29
N ARG A 161 -16.41 0.25 -15.31
CA ARG A 161 -16.83 -0.62 -14.21
C ARG A 161 -16.18 -0.21 -12.89
N VAL A 162 -16.79 -0.56 -11.79
CA VAL A 162 -16.20 -0.41 -10.45
C VAL A 162 -14.98 -1.33 -10.34
N GLY A 163 -13.85 -0.78 -9.90
CA GLY A 163 -12.60 -1.53 -9.72
C GLY A 163 -12.50 -2.27 -8.38
N GLY A 164 -13.26 -1.84 -7.37
CA GLY A 164 -13.28 -2.46 -6.05
C GLY A 164 -14.32 -3.57 -5.89
N TYR A 165 -14.32 -4.24 -4.72
CA TYR A 165 -15.28 -5.31 -4.43
C TYR A 165 -16.72 -4.82 -4.41
N TRP A 166 -17.60 -5.62 -4.98
CA TRP A 166 -19.05 -5.32 -5.06
C TRP A 166 -19.70 -5.06 -3.71
N VAL A 167 -19.24 -5.71 -2.64
CA VAL A 167 -19.75 -5.49 -1.28
C VAL A 167 -19.57 -4.04 -0.83
N HIS A 168 -18.46 -3.40 -1.18
CA HIS A 168 -18.21 -1.99 -0.85
C HIS A 168 -19.05 -1.06 -1.73
N ALA A 169 -19.08 -1.29 -3.03
CA ALA A 169 -19.89 -0.50 -3.96
C ALA A 169 -21.40 -0.57 -3.63
N ALA A 170 -21.91 -1.78 -3.34
CA ALA A 170 -23.31 -1.98 -2.96
C ALA A 170 -23.67 -1.25 -1.65
N LYS A 171 -22.74 -1.22 -0.68
CA LYS A 171 -22.92 -0.51 0.58
C LYS A 171 -23.10 0.99 0.34
N ILE A 172 -22.23 1.60 -0.44
CA ILE A 172 -22.24 3.04 -0.76
C ILE A 172 -23.52 3.41 -1.55
N ARG A 173 -23.89 2.59 -2.55
CA ARG A 173 -25.12 2.81 -3.31
C ARG A 173 -26.40 2.74 -2.45
N ARG A 174 -26.46 1.78 -1.52
CA ARG A 174 -27.60 1.70 -0.57
C ARG A 174 -27.71 2.91 0.34
N MET A 175 -26.63 3.64 0.57
CA MET A 175 -26.63 4.89 1.33
C MET A 175 -26.92 6.12 0.45
N GLY A 176 -27.32 5.91 -0.82
CA GLY A 176 -27.76 6.98 -1.73
C GLY A 176 -26.62 7.71 -2.44
N VAL A 177 -25.37 7.24 -2.34
CA VAL A 177 -24.24 7.89 -3.02
C VAL A 177 -24.15 7.42 -4.48
N PRO A 178 -24.16 8.33 -5.45
CA PRO A 178 -23.99 8.00 -6.86
C PRO A 178 -22.54 7.58 -7.13
N ILE A 179 -22.38 6.51 -7.91
CA ILE A 179 -21.09 6.09 -8.48
C ILE A 179 -21.19 6.35 -9.98
N LEU A 180 -20.47 7.36 -10.46
CA LEU A 180 -20.46 7.82 -11.84
C LEU A 180 -19.29 7.16 -12.56
N LEU A 181 -19.61 6.14 -13.37
CA LEU A 181 -18.63 5.44 -14.22
C LEU A 181 -18.36 6.24 -15.48
N ARG A 182 -17.16 6.05 -16.08
CA ARG A 182 -16.70 6.83 -17.24
C ARG A 182 -16.72 8.33 -16.96
N HIS A 183 -16.37 8.73 -15.74
CA HIS A 183 -16.25 10.13 -15.34
C HIS A 183 -14.91 10.37 -14.64
N SER A 184 -14.37 11.56 -14.82
CA SER A 184 -13.19 12.02 -14.08
C SER A 184 -13.34 13.48 -13.66
N ILE A 185 -12.50 13.87 -12.71
CA ILE A 185 -12.34 15.27 -12.36
C ILE A 185 -11.67 16.02 -13.51
N LYS A 186 -12.17 17.20 -13.83
CA LYS A 186 -11.60 18.09 -14.84
C LYS A 186 -10.81 19.23 -14.20
N ARG A 187 -11.31 19.82 -13.12
CA ARG A 187 -10.64 20.87 -12.33
C ARG A 187 -11.29 20.99 -10.96
N ALA A 188 -10.53 21.49 -10.01
CA ALA A 188 -11.07 21.96 -8.74
C ALA A 188 -11.52 23.42 -8.83
N LEU A 189 -12.45 23.81 -7.96
CA LEU A 189 -13.00 25.15 -7.83
C LEU A 189 -12.68 25.71 -6.44
N GLY A 190 -12.29 26.96 -6.41
CA GLY A 190 -11.93 27.71 -5.20
C GLY A 190 -10.69 28.58 -5.42
N GLU A 191 -10.40 29.46 -4.50
CA GLU A 191 -9.20 30.32 -4.52
C GLU A 191 -8.28 30.01 -3.33
N LYS A 192 -8.80 30.04 -2.11
CA LYS A 192 -8.05 29.75 -0.87
C LYS A 192 -8.23 28.33 -0.37
N CYS A 193 -9.36 27.72 -0.68
CA CYS A 193 -9.72 26.35 -0.36
C CYS A 193 -10.73 25.84 -1.36
N ILE A 194 -10.94 24.54 -1.39
CA ILE A 194 -11.91 23.89 -2.28
C ILE A 194 -13.33 24.33 -1.91
N THR A 195 -14.11 24.72 -2.93
CA THR A 195 -15.54 25.01 -2.84
C THR A 195 -16.37 24.12 -3.75
N GLY A 196 -15.71 23.39 -4.64
CA GLY A 196 -16.33 22.45 -5.56
C GLY A 196 -15.34 21.83 -6.51
N ALA A 197 -15.85 21.02 -7.40
CA ALA A 197 -15.12 20.40 -8.49
C ALA A 197 -15.99 20.36 -9.76
N VAL A 198 -15.33 20.38 -10.92
CA VAL A 198 -15.97 20.11 -12.19
C VAL A 198 -15.55 18.72 -12.63
N ILE A 199 -16.54 17.89 -12.97
CA ILE A 199 -16.35 16.56 -13.53
C ILE A 199 -16.84 16.52 -14.98
N THR A 200 -16.35 15.54 -15.74
CA THR A 200 -16.73 15.33 -17.14
C THR A 200 -16.83 13.83 -17.43
N GLY A 201 -17.69 13.49 -18.37
CA GLY A 201 -17.74 12.14 -18.93
C GLY A 201 -16.50 11.82 -19.73
N LEU A 202 -16.18 10.52 -19.85
CA LEU A 202 -15.06 10.00 -20.63
C LEU A 202 -15.53 9.01 -21.69
N ASN A 203 -14.94 9.08 -22.88
CA ASN A 203 -15.13 8.07 -23.92
C ASN A 203 -14.24 6.82 -23.65
N GLU A 204 -14.21 5.88 -24.59
CA GLU A 204 -13.42 4.65 -24.50
C GLU A 204 -11.90 4.87 -24.52
N ARG A 205 -11.46 6.03 -24.99
CA ARG A 205 -10.05 6.46 -25.01
C ARG A 205 -9.67 7.31 -23.79
N PHE A 206 -10.59 7.40 -22.80
CA PHE A 206 -10.43 8.27 -21.63
C PHE A 206 -10.35 9.77 -21.95
N GLU A 207 -10.85 10.19 -23.11
CA GLU A 207 -10.92 11.60 -23.49
C GLU A 207 -12.21 12.22 -22.96
N PRO A 208 -12.19 13.49 -22.52
CA PRO A 208 -13.37 14.20 -22.02
C PRO A 208 -14.46 14.31 -23.10
N VAL A 209 -15.70 13.95 -22.73
CA VAL A 209 -16.88 14.04 -23.61
C VAL A 209 -18.11 14.49 -22.83
N GLY A 210 -19.05 15.13 -23.54
CA GLY A 210 -20.31 15.57 -22.98
C GLY A 210 -20.22 16.83 -22.11
N PRO A 211 -21.31 17.17 -21.43
CA PRO A 211 -21.36 18.38 -20.61
C PRO A 211 -20.54 18.25 -19.33
N GLU A 212 -19.95 19.37 -18.92
CA GLU A 212 -19.35 19.49 -17.60
C GLU A 212 -20.44 19.54 -16.53
N GLN A 213 -20.14 18.88 -15.39
CA GLN A 213 -21.02 18.89 -14.22
C GLN A 213 -20.25 19.47 -13.03
N GLN A 214 -20.85 20.43 -12.35
CA GLN A 214 -20.29 20.98 -11.12
C GLN A 214 -20.81 20.19 -9.92
N ILE A 215 -19.90 19.80 -9.04
CA ILE A 215 -20.16 19.16 -7.75
C ILE A 215 -19.71 20.11 -6.65
N ASN A 216 -20.61 20.54 -5.81
CA ASN A 216 -20.26 21.32 -4.62
C ASN A 216 -19.62 20.39 -3.59
N CYS A 217 -18.41 20.71 -3.16
CA CYS A 217 -17.67 19.95 -2.13
C CYS A 217 -16.60 20.87 -1.52
N ASP A 218 -16.18 20.58 -0.31
CA ASP A 218 -15.07 21.22 0.37
C ASP A 218 -13.87 20.29 0.54
N LEU A 219 -13.99 19.06 -0.02
CA LEU A 219 -12.96 18.03 -0.01
C LEU A 219 -12.98 17.27 -1.33
N ILE A 220 -11.83 17.12 -1.97
CA ILE A 220 -11.59 16.21 -3.08
C ILE A 220 -10.63 15.12 -2.59
N CYS A 221 -11.07 13.88 -2.65
CA CYS A 221 -10.30 12.74 -2.19
C CYS A 221 -9.88 11.88 -3.39
N ILE A 222 -8.57 11.73 -3.60
CA ILE A 222 -7.99 11.01 -4.75
C ILE A 222 -7.65 9.58 -4.35
N ALA A 223 -8.20 8.59 -5.06
CA ALA A 223 -8.01 7.16 -4.83
C ALA A 223 -7.74 6.41 -6.15
N VAL A 224 -6.75 6.87 -6.91
CA VAL A 224 -6.46 6.40 -8.28
C VAL A 224 -5.34 5.35 -8.35
N GLY A 225 -4.99 4.77 -7.22
CA GLY A 225 -4.02 3.69 -7.12
C GLY A 225 -2.79 4.04 -6.31
N LEU A 226 -1.89 3.08 -6.24
CA LEU A 226 -0.64 3.13 -5.48
C LEU A 226 0.54 2.83 -6.41
N SER A 227 1.74 3.22 -5.99
CA SER A 227 3.01 2.83 -6.60
C SER A 227 3.93 2.25 -5.53
N PRO A 228 4.61 1.12 -5.79
CA PRO A 228 5.59 0.57 -4.86
C PRO A 228 6.69 1.56 -4.51
N THR A 229 7.07 1.63 -3.24
CA THR A 229 8.20 2.44 -2.75
C THR A 229 9.47 1.58 -2.78
N THR A 230 10.28 1.74 -3.83
CA THR A 230 11.38 0.83 -4.18
C THR A 230 12.74 1.48 -4.29
N GLU A 231 12.89 2.71 -3.81
CA GLU A 231 14.10 3.52 -3.93
C GLU A 231 15.31 2.81 -3.30
N LEU A 232 15.15 2.22 -2.11
CA LEU A 232 16.20 1.47 -1.43
C LEU A 232 16.65 0.23 -2.22
N LEU A 233 15.73 -0.46 -2.88
CA LEU A 233 16.05 -1.60 -3.74
C LEU A 233 16.84 -1.16 -4.98
N SER A 234 16.50 -0.01 -5.55
CA SER A 234 17.26 0.57 -6.67
C SER A 234 18.64 1.00 -6.25
N GLN A 235 18.79 1.67 -5.10
CA GLN A 235 20.10 2.08 -4.53
C GLN A 235 20.98 0.86 -4.21
N ALA A 236 20.37 -0.24 -3.75
CA ALA A 236 21.07 -1.50 -3.50
C ALA A 236 21.50 -2.23 -4.80
N GLY A 237 21.18 -1.68 -5.97
CA GLY A 237 21.52 -2.27 -7.27
C GLY A 237 20.71 -3.52 -7.60
N CYS A 238 19.53 -3.68 -7.02
CA CYS A 238 18.64 -4.77 -7.38
C CYS A 238 18.17 -4.63 -8.85
N LYS A 239 18.01 -5.76 -9.55
CA LYS A 239 17.42 -5.76 -10.89
C LYS A 239 15.97 -5.38 -10.82
N MET A 240 15.63 -4.19 -11.32
CA MET A 240 14.28 -3.64 -11.30
C MET A 240 13.56 -3.88 -12.64
N MET A 241 12.24 -4.04 -12.58
CA MET A 241 11.38 -4.20 -13.76
C MET A 241 10.08 -3.42 -13.55
N TYR A 242 9.62 -2.71 -14.58
CA TYR A 242 8.29 -2.11 -14.58
C TYR A 242 7.23 -3.14 -14.96
N VAL A 243 6.31 -3.42 -14.04
CA VAL A 243 5.24 -4.41 -14.21
C VAL A 243 3.89 -3.74 -13.95
N PRO A 244 3.09 -3.48 -15.00
CA PRO A 244 1.80 -2.81 -14.85
C PRO A 244 0.82 -3.52 -13.91
N GLN A 245 0.87 -4.86 -13.88
CA GLN A 245 0.03 -5.69 -13.00
C GLN A 245 0.35 -5.51 -11.52
N LEU A 246 1.62 -5.18 -11.20
CA LEU A 246 2.14 -4.90 -9.85
C LEU A 246 2.19 -3.40 -9.55
N CYS A 247 1.64 -2.59 -10.46
CA CYS A 247 1.48 -1.15 -10.33
C CYS A 247 2.78 -0.33 -10.32
N GLY A 248 3.90 -0.81 -10.82
CA GLY A 248 5.11 0.02 -10.91
C GLY A 248 6.40 -0.74 -11.12
N ASN A 249 7.50 -0.07 -10.77
CA ASN A 249 8.82 -0.70 -10.74
C ASN A 249 8.93 -1.57 -9.49
N VAL A 250 9.32 -2.82 -9.67
CA VAL A 250 9.52 -3.79 -8.60
C VAL A 250 10.80 -4.57 -8.85
N ALA A 251 11.42 -5.09 -7.79
CA ALA A 251 12.62 -5.90 -7.92
C ALA A 251 12.28 -7.32 -8.39
N GLN A 252 13.11 -7.89 -9.26
CA GLN A 252 13.11 -9.32 -9.50
C GLN A 252 13.44 -10.05 -8.19
N ARG A 253 12.72 -11.13 -7.90
CA ARG A 253 12.87 -11.90 -6.67
C ARG A 253 12.68 -13.39 -6.89
N ASP A 254 13.26 -14.21 -6.01
CA ASP A 254 13.01 -15.64 -5.96
C ASP A 254 11.82 -16.00 -5.05
N ARG A 255 11.54 -17.30 -4.90
CA ARG A 255 10.48 -17.78 -4.00
C ARG A 255 10.72 -17.44 -2.53
N GLY A 256 11.96 -17.17 -2.11
CA GLY A 256 12.31 -16.72 -0.77
C GLY A 256 12.19 -15.21 -0.59
N MET A 257 11.61 -14.48 -1.55
CA MET A 257 11.55 -13.01 -1.57
C MET A 257 12.93 -12.33 -1.68
N ARG A 258 14.02 -13.09 -1.94
CA ARG A 258 15.36 -12.58 -2.12
C ARG A 258 15.48 -11.94 -3.50
N THR A 259 16.08 -10.76 -3.56
CA THR A 259 16.31 -10.02 -4.80
C THR A 259 17.59 -10.45 -5.51
N SER A 260 17.95 -9.80 -6.61
CA SER A 260 19.23 -10.02 -7.30
C SER A 260 20.45 -9.60 -6.47
N ASN A 261 20.28 -8.75 -5.45
CA ASN A 261 21.27 -8.53 -4.42
C ASN A 261 21.01 -9.56 -3.29
N PRO A 262 21.95 -10.48 -3.00
CA PRO A 262 21.74 -11.60 -2.08
C PRO A 262 21.49 -11.17 -0.63
N ASP A 263 21.77 -9.92 -0.29
CA ASP A 263 21.57 -9.38 1.05
C ASP A 263 20.26 -8.63 1.20
N PHE A 264 19.49 -8.47 0.08
CA PHE A 264 18.24 -7.75 0.06
C PHE A 264 17.05 -8.65 -0.29
N TYR A 265 15.99 -8.50 0.49
CA TYR A 265 14.68 -9.12 0.34
C TYR A 265 13.62 -8.03 0.18
N THR A 266 12.50 -8.35 -0.45
CA THR A 266 11.36 -7.43 -0.55
C THR A 266 10.07 -8.15 -0.20
N ALA A 267 9.15 -7.48 0.49
CA ALA A 267 7.85 -8.05 0.87
C ALA A 267 6.76 -6.97 0.90
N GLY A 268 5.53 -7.39 0.68
CA GLY A 268 4.37 -6.52 0.64
C GLY A 268 4.39 -5.58 -0.56
N ASP A 269 3.75 -4.42 -0.44
CA ASP A 269 3.54 -3.48 -1.55
C ASP A 269 4.84 -2.96 -2.18
N ALA A 270 5.97 -2.99 -1.49
CA ALA A 270 7.29 -2.72 -2.08
C ALA A 270 7.69 -3.77 -3.14
N GLY A 271 7.15 -4.98 -3.07
CA GLY A 271 7.33 -6.04 -4.07
C GLY A 271 6.24 -6.06 -5.14
N GLY A 272 5.20 -5.22 -5.02
CA GLY A 272 4.04 -5.12 -5.91
C GLY A 272 2.75 -4.92 -5.12
N ILE A 273 1.88 -4.06 -5.62
CA ILE A 273 0.64 -3.70 -4.92
C ILE A 273 -0.32 -4.88 -4.88
N GLU A 274 -0.64 -5.31 -3.66
CA GLU A 274 -1.53 -6.44 -3.42
C GLU A 274 -2.37 -6.24 -2.13
N GLU A 275 -3.14 -7.24 -1.74
CA GLU A 275 -3.92 -7.23 -0.51
C GLU A 275 -3.02 -7.39 0.73
N ALA A 276 -3.38 -6.75 1.83
CA ALA A 276 -2.59 -6.78 3.06
C ALA A 276 -2.38 -8.19 3.64
N SER A 277 -3.31 -9.12 3.39
CA SER A 277 -3.16 -10.53 3.78
C SER A 277 -1.98 -11.20 3.08
N ALA A 278 -1.79 -10.92 1.78
CA ALA A 278 -0.65 -11.43 1.03
C ALA A 278 0.66 -10.79 1.52
N ALA A 279 0.66 -9.47 1.80
CA ALA A 279 1.82 -8.76 2.35
C ALA A 279 2.30 -9.38 3.69
N MET A 280 1.39 -9.78 4.58
CA MET A 280 1.73 -10.47 5.82
C MET A 280 2.42 -11.81 5.57
N VAL A 281 1.94 -12.59 4.61
CA VAL A 281 2.54 -13.88 4.25
C VAL A 281 3.90 -13.69 3.57
N GLU A 282 4.02 -12.71 2.66
CA GLU A 282 5.31 -12.38 2.04
C GLU A 282 6.36 -11.94 3.07
N GLY A 283 5.96 -11.15 4.07
CA GLY A 283 6.83 -10.78 5.18
C GLY A 283 7.35 -11.99 5.97
N ARG A 284 6.50 -12.99 6.21
CA ARG A 284 6.90 -14.26 6.88
C ARG A 284 7.86 -15.06 6.00
N ILE A 285 7.64 -15.13 4.69
CA ILE A 285 8.55 -15.79 3.74
C ILE A 285 9.92 -15.09 3.74
N ALA A 286 9.93 -13.77 3.61
CA ALA A 286 11.18 -12.99 3.60
C ALA A 286 11.96 -13.17 4.91
N GLY A 287 11.29 -13.13 6.06
CA GLY A 287 11.90 -13.35 7.37
C GLY A 287 12.50 -14.74 7.52
N LEU A 288 11.75 -15.79 7.11
CA LEU A 288 12.23 -17.17 7.12
C LEU A 288 13.47 -17.35 6.25
N SER A 289 13.41 -16.83 5.02
CA SER A 289 14.51 -16.94 4.06
C SER A 289 15.75 -16.16 4.48
N ALA A 290 15.60 -14.96 5.03
CA ALA A 290 16.71 -14.17 5.57
C ALA A 290 17.36 -14.87 6.78
N ALA A 291 16.57 -15.48 7.67
CA ALA A 291 17.07 -16.24 8.80
C ALA A 291 17.86 -17.47 8.35
N ALA A 292 17.33 -18.23 7.39
CA ALA A 292 18.04 -19.38 6.79
C ALA A 292 19.39 -18.96 6.18
N ALA A 293 19.41 -17.86 5.43
CA ALA A 293 20.64 -17.33 4.83
C ALA A 293 21.67 -16.84 5.85
N LEU A 294 21.27 -16.60 7.09
CA LEU A 294 22.15 -16.29 8.23
C LEU A 294 22.57 -17.53 9.02
N GLY A 295 22.18 -18.74 8.56
CA GLY A 295 22.52 -20.00 9.21
C GLY A 295 21.64 -20.39 10.40
N TYR A 296 20.48 -19.72 10.58
CA TYR A 296 19.51 -20.12 11.60
C TYR A 296 18.67 -21.31 11.12
N PRO A 297 18.36 -22.28 11.98
CA PRO A 297 17.50 -23.39 11.60
C PRO A 297 16.09 -22.91 11.28
N THR A 298 15.55 -23.43 10.20
CA THR A 298 14.17 -23.16 9.78
C THR A 298 13.35 -24.46 9.77
N GLU A 299 12.05 -24.34 10.00
CA GLU A 299 11.15 -25.48 9.99
C GLU A 299 11.01 -26.00 8.55
N HIS A 300 11.24 -27.31 8.39
CA HIS A 300 11.15 -27.98 7.08
C HIS A 300 9.73 -27.86 6.51
N GLY A 301 9.63 -27.51 5.22
CA GLY A 301 8.33 -27.36 4.52
C GLY A 301 7.58 -26.07 4.82
N LYS A 302 8.05 -25.21 5.73
CA LYS A 302 7.37 -23.96 6.11
C LYS A 302 7.26 -22.96 4.96
N LEU A 303 8.28 -22.91 4.11
CA LEU A 303 8.27 -22.07 2.91
C LEU A 303 7.15 -22.50 1.95
N ASP A 304 6.99 -23.82 1.73
CA ASP A 304 5.95 -24.34 0.85
C ASP A 304 4.55 -24.15 1.43
N GLU A 305 4.39 -24.25 2.76
CA GLU A 305 3.15 -23.89 3.47
C GLU A 305 2.75 -22.44 3.17
N TYR A 306 3.66 -21.49 3.35
CA TYR A 306 3.40 -20.07 3.09
C TYR A 306 3.08 -19.79 1.63
N TRP A 307 3.77 -20.46 0.70
CA TRP A 307 3.45 -20.35 -0.72
C TRP A 307 2.06 -20.91 -1.04
N GLY A 308 1.65 -22.02 -0.45
CA GLY A 308 0.29 -22.55 -0.55
C GLY A 308 -0.76 -21.54 -0.05
N ARG A 309 -0.46 -20.83 1.04
CA ARG A 309 -1.31 -19.74 1.56
C ARG A 309 -1.42 -18.57 0.58
N LEU A 310 -0.30 -18.08 0.01
CA LEU A 310 -0.30 -17.05 -1.01
C LEU A 310 -1.13 -17.44 -2.23
N GLN A 311 -0.97 -18.65 -2.73
CA GLN A 311 -1.77 -19.16 -3.85
C GLN A 311 -3.27 -19.18 -3.53
N SER A 312 -3.63 -19.50 -2.29
CA SER A 312 -5.01 -19.49 -1.84
C SER A 312 -5.60 -18.07 -1.75
N LEU A 313 -4.82 -17.10 -1.29
CA LEU A 313 -5.20 -15.69 -1.22
C LEU A 313 -5.35 -15.06 -2.61
N ARG A 314 -4.52 -15.49 -3.57
CA ARG A 314 -4.47 -14.97 -4.96
C ARG A 314 -5.49 -15.66 -5.90
N LYS A 315 -6.54 -16.28 -5.37
CA LYS A 315 -7.63 -16.84 -6.18
C LYS A 315 -8.56 -15.77 -6.71
N GLY A 316 -9.17 -16.03 -7.89
CA GLY A 316 -10.10 -15.11 -8.54
C GLY A 316 -9.45 -14.17 -9.56
N GLU A 317 -10.27 -13.32 -10.19
CA GLU A 317 -9.84 -12.44 -11.31
C GLU A 317 -8.73 -11.46 -10.89
N ALA A 318 -8.87 -10.81 -9.75
CA ALA A 318 -7.87 -9.87 -9.24
C ALA A 318 -6.54 -10.59 -8.93
N GLY A 319 -6.60 -11.75 -8.26
CA GLY A 319 -5.42 -12.55 -7.94
C GLY A 319 -4.73 -13.10 -9.18
N ALA A 320 -5.48 -13.50 -10.22
CA ALA A 320 -4.90 -13.96 -11.48
C ALA A 320 -4.06 -12.87 -12.15
N ARG A 321 -4.52 -11.61 -12.12
CA ARG A 321 -3.75 -10.46 -12.62
C ARG A 321 -2.45 -10.27 -11.83
N ILE A 322 -2.51 -10.38 -10.51
CA ILE A 322 -1.32 -10.28 -9.65
C ILE A 322 -0.33 -11.42 -9.97
N CYS A 323 -0.81 -12.66 -10.09
CA CYS A 323 0.03 -13.80 -10.45
C CYS A 323 0.75 -13.57 -11.78
N GLN A 324 0.07 -13.06 -12.82
CA GLN A 324 0.70 -12.69 -14.09
C GLN A 324 1.84 -11.68 -13.90
N GLY A 325 1.66 -10.70 -13.01
CA GLY A 325 2.71 -9.74 -12.69
C GLY A 325 3.88 -10.37 -11.94
N ILE A 326 3.59 -11.25 -10.99
CA ILE A 326 4.62 -11.97 -10.23
C ILE A 326 5.43 -12.90 -11.15
N ASP A 327 4.80 -13.58 -12.09
CA ASP A 327 5.48 -14.45 -13.07
C ASP A 327 6.51 -13.68 -13.92
N CYS A 328 6.32 -12.37 -14.13
CA CYS A 328 7.29 -11.53 -14.82
C CYS A 328 8.58 -11.29 -14.01
N VAL A 329 8.48 -11.26 -12.68
CA VAL A 329 9.60 -10.89 -11.79
C VAL A 329 10.15 -12.07 -10.99
N LEU A 330 9.42 -13.20 -10.97
CA LEU A 330 9.83 -14.39 -10.23
C LEU A 330 10.96 -15.11 -10.98
N VAL A 331 12.13 -15.19 -10.33
CA VAL A 331 13.30 -15.91 -10.81
C VAL A 331 13.36 -17.29 -10.16
N LYS A 332 13.58 -18.33 -10.95
CA LYS A 332 13.66 -19.71 -10.42
C LYS A 332 14.96 -19.94 -9.64
N ASP A 333 16.06 -19.48 -10.21
CA ASP A 333 17.40 -19.58 -9.64
C ASP A 333 18.22 -18.34 -9.99
N TRP A 334 19.01 -17.84 -9.04
CA TRP A 334 20.02 -16.83 -9.30
C TRP A 334 21.30 -17.53 -9.75
N GLU A 335 21.75 -17.29 -10.99
CA GLU A 335 23.02 -17.83 -11.49
C GLU A 335 24.17 -17.47 -10.51
N GLY A 336 24.87 -18.50 -10.01
CA GLY A 336 26.07 -18.36 -9.19
C GLY A 336 25.85 -18.28 -7.67
N VAL A 337 24.61 -18.43 -7.16
CA VAL A 337 24.37 -18.51 -5.71
C VAL A 337 24.05 -19.95 -5.32
N ALA A 338 24.99 -20.61 -4.64
CA ALA A 338 24.73 -21.90 -4.05
C ALA A 338 23.61 -21.78 -3.00
N HIS A 339 22.58 -22.59 -3.14
CA HIS A 339 21.59 -22.79 -2.09
C HIS A 339 22.28 -23.50 -0.92
N ALA A 340 22.46 -22.79 0.21
CA ALA A 340 22.91 -23.39 1.45
C ALA A 340 21.76 -24.07 2.16
#